data_2894cda06fbaab42e626f3ed9e642228
#
_entry.id   2894cda06fbaab42e626f3ed9e642228
#
_cell.length_a   1.000
_cell.length_b   1.000
_cell.length_c   1.000
_cell.angle_alpha   90.00
_cell.angle_beta   90.00
_cell.angle_gamma   90.00
#
_symmetry.space_group_name_H-M   'P 1'
#
loop_
_entity.id
_entity.type
_entity.pdbx_description
1 polymer ?
#
loop_
_entity_poly.entity_id
_entity_poly.type
_entity_poly.pdbx_seq_one_letter_code
_entity_poly.pdbx_strand_id
1 'polypeptide(L)'
;QQDKKDITGFYQLWAEPMMTVSKNTWINQLIETCHVSNVFAQSVTDYPQISIENVIVTKPQVIIIPDEKSKTPQPVVNWQKWPEVPAVKNDQFISVNADLLHRFTPRMLDGLADMCDKIDASRKQIKSTQ
;
A
#
# COMPACT_ATOMS: atom_id res chain seq x y z
N GLN A 1 -1.36 11.27 17.77
CA GLN A 1 -0.62 10.97 17.76
C GLN A 1 -0.13 9.66 18.18
N GLN A 2 0.43 9.57 19.06
CA GLN A 2 1.03 8.35 19.49
C GLN A 2 0.05 7.20 19.69
N ASP A 3 -1.22 7.47 19.60
CA ASP A 3 -2.21 6.43 19.80
C ASP A 3 -2.54 5.65 18.55
N LYS A 4 -1.98 6.02 17.42
CA LYS A 4 -2.23 5.31 16.18
C LYS A 4 -1.41 4.02 16.16
N LYS A 5 -2.09 2.90 15.98
CA LYS A 5 -1.41 1.63 15.83
C LYS A 5 -1.03 1.40 14.39
N ASP A 6 0.12 0.78 14.18
CA ASP A 6 0.51 0.41 12.83
C ASP A 6 -0.43 -0.67 12.32
N ILE A 7 -0.85 -0.53 11.07
CA ILE A 7 -1.55 -1.59 10.37
C ILE A 7 -0.61 -2.13 9.30
N THR A 8 -0.80 -3.37 8.91
CA THR A 8 0.05 -3.98 7.90
C THR A 8 -0.45 -3.62 6.52
N GLY A 9 0.48 -3.36 5.62
CA GLY A 9 0.12 -2.95 4.28
C GLY A 9 1.00 -3.53 3.21
N PHE A 10 0.41 -3.70 2.04
CA PHE A 10 1.11 -4.10 0.82
C PHE A 10 1.00 -2.96 -0.18
N TYR A 11 2.14 -2.52 -0.71
CA TYR A 11 2.18 -1.49 -1.74
C TYR A 11 2.35 -2.17 -3.09
N GLN A 12 1.31 -2.11 -3.93
CA GLN A 12 1.33 -2.72 -5.24
C GLN A 12 1.99 -1.77 -6.24
N LEU A 13 3.31 -1.76 -6.25
CA LEU A 13 4.07 -0.86 -7.13
C LEU A 13 3.78 -1.15 -8.59
N TRP A 14 3.68 -2.42 -8.95
CA TRP A 14 3.41 -2.86 -10.31
C TRP A 14 2.62 -4.15 -10.26
N ALA A 15 1.74 -4.35 -11.22
CA ALA A 15 0.82 -5.49 -11.17
C ALA A 15 1.34 -6.73 -11.89
N GLU A 16 2.05 -6.54 -13.01
CA GLU A 16 2.47 -7.69 -13.83
C GLU A 16 3.75 -7.37 -14.57
N PRO A 17 4.89 -7.89 -14.10
CA PRO A 17 5.02 -8.76 -12.92
C PRO A 17 4.73 -7.99 -11.65
N MET A 18 4.24 -8.71 -10.64
CA MET A 18 3.90 -8.02 -9.39
C MET A 18 5.17 -7.62 -8.66
N MET A 19 5.24 -6.36 -8.27
CA MET A 19 6.39 -5.80 -7.59
C MET A 19 5.93 -4.92 -6.45
N THR A 20 6.79 -4.82 -5.44
CA THR A 20 6.53 -3.97 -4.29
C THR A 20 7.80 -3.19 -3.92
N VAL A 21 7.80 -2.56 -2.77
CA VAL A 21 8.93 -1.79 -2.27
C VAL A 21 9.35 -2.36 -0.92
N SER A 22 10.64 -2.25 -0.60
CA SER A 22 11.15 -2.69 0.70
C SER A 22 11.55 -1.47 1.53
N LYS A 23 12.15 -1.72 2.70
CA LYS A 23 12.33 -0.67 3.72
C LYS A 23 13.23 0.49 3.31
N ASN A 24 14.14 0.28 2.36
CA ASN A 24 15.11 1.32 2.00
C ASN A 24 14.63 2.24 0.89
N THR A 25 13.38 2.13 0.47
CA THR A 25 12.86 2.96 -0.60
C THR A 25 12.20 4.21 -0.06
N TRP A 26 12.13 5.24 -0.90
CA TRP A 26 11.44 6.47 -0.56
C TRP A 26 9.97 6.23 -0.28
N ILE A 27 9.33 5.40 -1.11
CA ILE A 27 7.90 5.11 -0.93
C ILE A 27 7.64 4.44 0.42
N ASN A 28 8.52 3.53 0.84
CA ASN A 28 8.34 2.89 2.13
C ASN A 28 8.38 3.90 3.27
N GLN A 29 9.26 4.90 3.16
CA GLN A 29 9.32 5.94 4.18
C GLN A 29 8.00 6.70 4.27
N LEU A 30 7.35 6.93 3.12
CA LEU A 30 6.07 7.63 3.10
C LEU A 30 4.98 6.80 3.76
N ILE A 31 4.90 5.51 3.47
CA ILE A 31 3.83 4.70 4.08
C ILE A 31 4.08 4.50 5.58
N GLU A 32 5.34 4.43 6.00
CA GLU A 32 5.63 4.35 7.44
C GLU A 32 5.25 5.63 8.16
N THR A 33 5.37 6.77 7.48
CA THR A 33 4.94 8.04 8.05
C THR A 33 3.44 8.02 8.35
N CYS A 34 2.67 7.25 7.59
CA CYS A 34 1.24 7.09 7.79
C CYS A 34 0.92 5.94 8.76
N HIS A 35 1.93 5.39 9.44
CA HIS A 35 1.78 4.29 10.42
C HIS A 35 1.31 3.00 9.75
N VAL A 36 1.89 2.70 8.59
CA VAL A 36 1.68 1.41 7.91
C VAL A 36 2.98 0.63 7.99
N SER A 37 2.86 -0.62 8.43
CA SER A 37 3.99 -1.55 8.46
C SER A 37 4.00 -2.33 7.15
N ASN A 38 5.04 -2.17 6.37
CA ASN A 38 5.16 -2.80 5.06
C ASN A 38 5.47 -4.29 5.24
N VAL A 39 4.59 -5.15 4.72
CA VAL A 39 4.74 -6.60 4.89
C VAL A 39 5.96 -7.16 4.14
N PHE A 40 6.55 -6.39 3.23
CA PHE A 40 7.75 -6.79 2.50
C PHE A 40 8.97 -5.92 2.84
N ALA A 41 8.93 -5.24 3.99
CA ALA A 41 10.02 -4.33 4.38
C ALA A 41 11.37 -5.02 4.46
N GLN A 42 11.41 -6.30 4.80
CA GLN A 42 12.64 -7.05 5.01
C GLN A 42 13.19 -7.71 3.75
N SER A 43 12.61 -7.43 2.59
CA SER A 43 13.12 -7.99 1.34
C SER A 43 14.53 -7.49 1.06
N VAL A 44 15.33 -8.35 0.40
CA VAL A 44 16.75 -8.07 0.16
C VAL A 44 16.94 -6.92 -0.82
N THR A 45 16.13 -6.88 -1.88
CA THR A 45 16.23 -5.82 -2.88
C THR A 45 15.24 -4.71 -2.59
N ASP A 46 15.48 -3.52 -3.16
CA ASP A 46 14.61 -2.37 -2.94
C ASP A 46 13.24 -2.53 -3.60
N TYR A 47 13.20 -3.16 -4.76
CA TYR A 47 11.97 -3.33 -5.53
C TYR A 47 11.78 -4.79 -5.89
N PRO A 48 11.44 -5.62 -4.90
CA PRO A 48 11.36 -7.06 -5.16
C PRO A 48 10.18 -7.44 -6.04
N GLN A 49 10.41 -8.43 -6.89
CA GLN A 49 9.34 -9.07 -7.62
C GLN A 49 8.80 -10.19 -6.74
N ILE A 50 7.50 -10.23 -6.56
CA ILE A 50 6.86 -11.18 -5.66
C ILE A 50 5.73 -11.89 -6.40
N SER A 51 5.19 -12.91 -5.76
CA SER A 51 4.03 -13.61 -6.29
C SER A 51 2.79 -13.26 -5.46
N ILE A 52 1.63 -13.55 -6.02
CA ILE A 52 0.38 -13.36 -5.28
C ILE A 52 0.36 -14.22 -4.03
N GLU A 53 0.92 -15.42 -4.11
CA GLU A 53 1.01 -16.32 -2.94
C GLU A 53 1.79 -15.66 -1.80
N ASN A 54 2.85 -14.91 -2.14
CA ASN A 54 3.60 -14.19 -1.12
C ASN A 54 2.72 -13.18 -0.39
N VAL A 55 1.87 -12.47 -1.15
CA VAL A 55 0.97 -11.48 -0.53
C VAL A 55 -0.05 -12.17 0.37
N ILE A 56 -0.61 -13.27 -0.09
CA ILE A 56 -1.62 -14.02 0.67
C ILE A 56 -1.06 -14.45 2.03
N VAL A 57 0.17 -14.94 2.02
CA VAL A 57 0.82 -15.42 3.25
C VAL A 57 1.01 -14.29 4.26
N THR A 58 1.33 -13.09 3.80
CA THR A 58 1.57 -11.96 4.69
C THR A 58 0.29 -11.36 5.27
N LYS A 59 -0.85 -11.63 4.65
CA LYS A 59 -2.17 -11.17 5.12
C LYS A 59 -2.21 -9.67 5.43
N PRO A 60 -1.93 -8.81 4.45
CA PRO A 60 -1.96 -7.37 4.70
C PRO A 60 -3.37 -6.89 5.02
N GLN A 61 -3.45 -5.90 5.90
CA GLN A 61 -4.73 -5.31 6.29
C GLN A 61 -5.20 -4.25 5.29
N VAL A 62 -4.27 -3.64 4.56
CA VAL A 62 -4.61 -2.71 3.46
C VAL A 62 -3.74 -3.01 2.26
N ILE A 63 -4.26 -2.72 1.08
CA ILE A 63 -3.51 -2.78 -0.17
C ILE A 63 -3.51 -1.39 -0.77
N ILE A 64 -2.32 -0.83 -0.96
CA ILE A 64 -2.16 0.53 -1.49
C ILE A 64 -1.82 0.42 -2.97
N ILE A 65 -2.63 1.03 -3.82
CA ILE A 65 -2.49 0.95 -5.27
C ILE A 65 -2.24 2.33 -5.84
N PRO A 66 -1.04 2.56 -6.40
CA PRO A 66 -0.77 3.84 -7.05
C PRO A 66 -1.51 3.94 -8.38
N ASP A 67 -2.01 5.10 -8.67
CA ASP A 67 -2.73 5.40 -9.90
C ASP A 67 -1.95 6.47 -10.66
N GLU A 68 -1.39 6.11 -11.80
CA GLU A 68 -0.66 7.04 -12.65
C GLU A 68 -1.50 7.39 -13.85
N LYS A 69 -2.21 8.49 -13.74
CA LYS A 69 -3.18 8.89 -14.78
C LYS A 69 -2.53 9.30 -16.08
N SER A 70 -1.26 9.69 -16.05
CA SER A 70 -0.55 10.14 -17.24
C SER A 70 0.07 8.99 -18.03
N LYS A 71 -0.05 7.75 -17.57
CA LYS A 71 0.57 6.59 -18.18
C LYS A 71 -0.47 5.55 -18.54
N THR A 72 -0.03 4.56 -19.33
CA THR A 72 -0.88 3.42 -19.65
C THR A 72 -1.28 2.71 -18.36
N PRO A 73 -2.57 2.44 -18.18
CA PRO A 73 -3.02 1.76 -16.98
C PRO A 73 -2.38 0.38 -16.83
N GLN A 74 -2.11 0.00 -15.60
CA GLN A 74 -1.60 -1.33 -15.30
C GLN A 74 -2.73 -2.35 -15.43
N PRO A 75 -2.37 -3.63 -15.68
CA PRO A 75 -3.36 -4.69 -15.58
C PRO A 75 -3.99 -4.70 -14.20
N VAL A 76 -5.28 -4.99 -14.13
CA VAL A 76 -5.99 -5.02 -12.87
C VAL A 76 -5.85 -6.40 -12.25
N VAL A 77 -5.43 -6.44 -10.98
CA VAL A 77 -5.38 -7.70 -10.24
C VAL A 77 -6.76 -7.97 -9.66
N ASN A 78 -7.29 -9.17 -9.91
CA ASN A 78 -8.59 -9.53 -9.37
C ASN A 78 -8.41 -10.08 -7.95
N TRP A 79 -8.25 -9.17 -6.99
CA TRP A 79 -8.01 -9.54 -5.61
C TRP A 79 -9.19 -10.29 -5.00
N GLN A 80 -10.37 -10.16 -5.56
CA GLN A 80 -11.55 -10.84 -5.01
C GLN A 80 -11.46 -12.35 -5.04
N LYS A 81 -10.51 -12.90 -5.77
CA LYS A 81 -10.25 -14.34 -5.77
C LYS A 81 -9.65 -14.84 -4.45
N TRP A 82 -9.15 -13.93 -3.62
CA TRP A 82 -8.44 -14.31 -2.39
C TRP A 82 -9.05 -13.63 -1.17
N PRO A 83 -10.28 -14.02 -0.80
CA PRO A 83 -10.96 -13.37 0.33
C PRO A 83 -10.33 -13.65 1.68
N GLU A 84 -9.37 -14.57 1.75
CA GLU A 84 -8.66 -14.83 3.01
C GLU A 84 -7.68 -13.70 3.37
N VAL A 85 -7.34 -12.82 2.41
CA VAL A 85 -6.51 -11.64 2.70
C VAL A 85 -7.38 -10.61 3.41
N PRO A 86 -6.99 -10.13 4.60
CA PRO A 86 -7.84 -9.17 5.34
C PRO A 86 -8.23 -7.94 4.54
N ALA A 87 -7.31 -7.39 3.74
CA ALA A 87 -7.62 -6.22 2.92
C ALA A 87 -8.74 -6.51 1.91
N VAL A 88 -8.76 -7.73 1.37
CA VAL A 88 -9.79 -8.14 0.43
C VAL A 88 -11.12 -8.37 1.15
N LYS A 89 -11.06 -9.09 2.26
CA LYS A 89 -12.25 -9.39 3.04
C LYS A 89 -12.98 -8.14 3.50
N ASN A 90 -12.22 -7.12 3.91
CA ASN A 90 -12.76 -5.89 4.47
C ASN A 90 -12.82 -4.75 3.46
N ASP A 91 -12.47 -5.02 2.21
CA ASP A 91 -12.49 -4.03 1.12
C ASP A 91 -11.64 -2.80 1.47
N GLN A 92 -10.44 -3.03 1.95
CA GLN A 92 -9.53 -1.95 2.33
C GLN A 92 -8.46 -1.72 1.26
N PHE A 93 -8.88 -1.18 0.13
CA PHE A 93 -8.00 -0.80 -0.96
C PHE A 93 -7.85 0.72 -0.95
N ILE A 94 -6.59 1.17 -0.99
CA ILE A 94 -6.28 2.60 -0.91
C ILE A 94 -5.66 3.02 -2.23
N SER A 95 -6.33 3.91 -2.95
CA SER A 95 -5.80 4.46 -4.19
C SER A 95 -5.04 5.75 -3.87
N VAL A 96 -3.82 5.86 -4.39
CA VAL A 96 -3.01 7.07 -4.19
C VAL A 96 -2.57 7.61 -5.54
N ASN A 97 -2.30 8.91 -5.60
CA ASN A 97 -1.85 9.53 -6.83
C ASN A 97 -0.34 9.35 -6.96
N ALA A 98 0.07 8.41 -7.81
CA ALA A 98 1.48 8.10 -8.00
C ALA A 98 2.25 9.30 -8.55
N ASP A 99 1.61 10.14 -9.36
CA ASP A 99 2.30 11.30 -9.90
C ASP A 99 2.74 12.27 -8.81
N LEU A 100 2.00 12.33 -7.71
CA LEU A 100 2.38 13.19 -6.58
C LEU A 100 3.44 12.52 -5.71
N LEU A 101 3.29 11.24 -5.43
CA LEU A 101 4.16 10.55 -4.47
C LEU A 101 5.54 10.19 -5.02
N HIS A 102 5.64 9.94 -6.33
CA HIS A 102 6.87 9.44 -6.91
C HIS A 102 7.81 10.54 -7.37
N ARG A 103 7.52 11.81 -7.04
CA ARG A 103 8.34 12.94 -7.44
C ARG A 103 8.64 13.83 -6.23
N PHE A 104 9.86 14.36 -6.20
CA PHE A 104 10.26 15.31 -5.18
C PHE A 104 9.81 16.71 -5.57
N THR A 105 8.56 17.02 -5.31
CA THR A 105 7.99 18.36 -5.54
C THR A 105 7.21 18.77 -4.31
N PRO A 106 6.92 20.07 -4.15
CA PRO A 106 6.07 20.48 -3.02
C PRO A 106 4.70 19.80 -3.01
N ARG A 107 4.19 19.41 -4.17
CA ARG A 107 2.89 18.72 -4.27
C ARG A 107 2.91 17.33 -3.66
N MET A 108 4.11 16.76 -3.46
CA MET A 108 4.23 15.46 -2.81
C MET A 108 3.61 15.49 -1.42
N LEU A 109 3.70 16.61 -0.71
CA LEU A 109 3.11 16.71 0.63
C LEU A 109 1.59 16.58 0.59
N ASP A 110 0.96 17.07 -0.47
CA ASP A 110 -0.49 16.90 -0.64
C ASP A 110 -0.84 15.43 -0.87
N GLY A 111 -0.04 14.74 -1.67
CA GLY A 111 -0.23 13.31 -1.91
C GLY A 111 -0.05 12.49 -0.65
N LEU A 112 0.96 12.85 0.15
CA LEU A 112 1.22 12.16 1.41
C LEU A 112 0.07 12.35 2.38
N ALA A 113 -0.42 13.60 2.52
CA ALA A 113 -1.54 13.88 3.40
C ALA A 113 -2.79 13.10 2.98
N ASP A 114 -3.08 13.07 1.69
CA ASP A 114 -4.22 12.32 1.18
C ASP A 114 -4.09 10.82 1.49
N MET A 115 -2.90 10.27 1.27
CA MET A 115 -2.66 8.86 1.57
C MET A 115 -2.84 8.56 3.04
N CYS A 116 -2.28 9.40 3.91
CA CYS A 116 -2.41 9.20 5.35
C CYS A 116 -3.86 9.29 5.80
N ASP A 117 -4.63 10.23 5.23
CA ASP A 117 -6.06 10.34 5.56
C ASP A 117 -6.83 9.09 5.19
N LYS A 118 -6.55 8.55 4.00
CA LYS A 118 -7.21 7.31 3.55
C LYS A 118 -6.82 6.13 4.42
N ILE A 119 -5.56 6.06 4.82
CA ILE A 119 -5.09 4.99 5.70
C ILE A 119 -5.74 5.11 7.07
N ASP A 120 -5.88 6.33 7.59
CA ASP A 120 -6.54 6.54 8.86
C ASP A 120 -8.00 6.11 8.82
N ALA A 121 -8.68 6.38 7.70
CA ALA A 121 -10.06 5.91 7.52
C ALA A 121 -10.12 4.39 7.52
N SER A 122 -9.18 3.73 6.84
CA SER A 122 -9.10 2.26 6.86
C SER A 122 -8.82 1.74 8.26
N ARG A 123 -7.93 2.41 8.99
CA ARG A 123 -7.60 1.99 10.36
C ARG A 123 -8.84 1.99 11.25
N LYS A 124 -9.67 3.03 11.13
CA LYS A 124 -10.91 3.10 11.90
C LYS A 124 -11.89 2.00 11.49
N GLN A 125 -11.98 1.72 10.19
CA GLN A 125 -12.84 0.67 9.69
C GLN A 125 -12.42 -0.69 10.21
N ILE A 126 -11.13 -0.99 10.17
CA ILE A 126 -10.59 -2.24 10.64
C ILE A 126 -10.85 -2.40 12.12
N LYS A 127 -10.63 -1.33 12.89
CA LYS A 127 -10.83 -1.37 14.34
C LYS A 127 -12.27 -1.63 14.69
N SER A 128 -13.22 -1.08 13.95
CA SER A 128 -14.63 -1.24 14.25
C SER A 128 -15.17 -2.62 13.88
N THR A 129 -14.46 -3.39 13.03
CA THR A 129 -14.88 -4.72 12.62
C THR A 129 -14.26 -5.81 13.49
N GLN A 130 -13.42 -5.45 14.43
CA GLN A 130 -12.83 -6.42 15.36
C GLN A 130 -13.67 -6.61 16.65
#